data_6b97c2e2629bae8f38d7c8e13cc9fe6b
#
_entry.id   6b97c2e2629bae8f38d7c8e13cc9fe6b
#
_cell.length_a   1.000
_cell.length_b   1.000
_cell.length_c   1.000
_cell.angle_alpha   90.00
_cell.angle_beta   90.00
_cell.angle_gamma   90.00
#
_symmetry.space_group_name_H-M   'P 1'
#
loop_
_entity.id
_entity.type
_entity.pdbx_description
1 polymer ?
#
loop_
_entity_poly.entity_id
_entity_poly.type
_entity_poly.pdbx_seq_one_letter_code
_entity_poly.pdbx_strand_id
1 'polypeptide(L)'
;MWAQPELMDFAMRAGAQVRLREGDGLALTWDCGRSWRHVWKAHGSDAQSFYGESEYAEERWPHFVSNDHDLMLRWAILRIGSEARRRMEWAPIVVPSGAEGLDGRWGVEQLGLITGRLTMDGVPLPMDMRTIFPEHHELNQFARVARVDVDDLVAAYRDPSGGALLGHWVR
;
A
#
# COMPACT_ATOMS: atom_id res chain seq x y z
N MET A 1 -4.41 9.27 14.55
CA MET A 1 -5.11 9.53 13.26
C MET A 1 -4.63 8.47 12.29
N TRP A 2 -5.52 7.64 11.79
CA TRP A 2 -5.19 6.35 11.16
C TRP A 2 -4.81 6.44 9.67
N ALA A 3 -5.13 7.53 8.99
CA ALA A 3 -4.79 7.74 7.59
C ALA A 3 -4.59 9.22 7.30
N GLN A 4 -3.86 9.53 6.23
CA GLN A 4 -3.68 10.87 5.72
C GLN A 4 -5.01 11.46 5.27
N PRO A 5 -5.45 12.63 5.80
CA PRO A 5 -6.75 13.21 5.47
C PRO A 5 -6.94 13.45 3.95
N GLU A 6 -5.88 13.88 3.28
CA GLU A 6 -5.89 14.16 1.84
C GLU A 6 -6.09 12.89 1.01
N LEU A 7 -5.49 11.78 1.43
CA LEU A 7 -5.70 10.48 0.78
C LEU A 7 -7.13 9.99 0.97
N MET A 8 -7.67 10.20 2.18
CA MET A 8 -9.06 9.83 2.50
C MET A 8 -10.05 10.65 1.68
N ASP A 9 -9.85 11.97 1.59
CA ASP A 9 -10.65 12.85 0.74
C ASP A 9 -10.59 12.42 -0.72
N PHE A 10 -9.39 12.11 -1.22
CA PHE A 10 -9.21 11.60 -2.59
C PHE A 10 -9.95 10.28 -2.81
N ALA A 11 -9.84 9.33 -1.89
CA ALA A 11 -10.55 8.05 -1.98
C ALA A 11 -12.08 8.24 -1.95
N MET A 12 -12.60 9.13 -1.09
CA MET A 12 -14.03 9.44 -1.02
C MET A 12 -14.53 10.11 -2.31
N ARG A 13 -13.78 11.04 -2.90
CA ARG A 13 -14.11 11.65 -4.21
C ARG A 13 -14.15 10.59 -5.32
N ALA A 14 -13.33 9.56 -5.22
CA ALA A 14 -13.36 8.40 -6.11
C ALA A 14 -14.48 7.40 -5.80
N GLY A 15 -15.40 7.73 -4.88
CA GLY A 15 -16.56 6.92 -4.54
C GLY A 15 -16.31 5.87 -3.45
N ALA A 16 -15.20 5.95 -2.70
CA ALA A 16 -14.99 5.08 -1.56
C ALA A 16 -15.94 5.43 -0.41
N GLN A 17 -16.41 4.42 0.29
CA GLN A 17 -17.11 4.56 1.56
C GLN A 17 -16.15 4.23 2.69
N VAL A 18 -16.08 5.13 3.67
CA VAL A 18 -15.31 4.92 4.89
C VAL A 18 -16.21 4.27 5.93
N ARG A 19 -15.77 3.15 6.48
CA ARG A 19 -16.46 2.49 7.59
C ARG A 19 -15.48 2.26 8.73
N LEU A 20 -15.86 2.68 9.93
CA LEU A 20 -15.20 2.24 11.15
C LEU A 20 -15.74 0.84 11.50
N ARG A 21 -14.86 -0.11 11.69
CA ARG A 21 -15.22 -1.45 12.20
C ARG A 21 -15.06 -1.47 13.72
N GLU A 22 -15.91 -2.24 14.39
CA GLU A 22 -15.69 -2.60 15.79
C GLU A 22 -14.30 -3.21 15.95
N GLY A 23 -13.54 -2.75 16.93
CA GLY A 23 -12.18 -3.23 17.21
C GLY A 23 -11.06 -2.52 16.44
N ASP A 24 -11.16 -1.19 16.25
CA ASP A 24 -10.08 -0.29 15.82
C ASP A 24 -9.65 -0.38 14.34
N GLY A 25 -10.53 -0.85 13.46
CA GLY A 25 -10.25 -0.90 12.03
C GLY A 25 -10.90 0.22 11.23
N LEU A 26 -10.14 0.80 10.28
CA LEU A 26 -10.65 1.63 9.21
C LEU A 26 -10.83 0.77 7.97
N ALA A 27 -12.05 0.74 7.41
CA ALA A 27 -12.31 0.07 6.15
C ALA A 27 -12.69 1.08 5.07
N LEU A 28 -11.99 1.03 3.95
CA LEU A 28 -12.39 1.69 2.72
C LEU A 28 -13.05 0.66 1.80
N THR A 29 -14.25 0.98 1.35
CA THR A 29 -15.01 0.09 0.47
C THR A 29 -15.41 0.85 -0.78
N TRP A 30 -15.18 0.25 -1.94
CA TRP A 30 -15.74 0.72 -3.21
C TRP A 30 -16.81 -0.25 -3.68
N ASP A 31 -17.99 0.26 -3.98
CA ASP A 31 -19.04 -0.51 -4.61
C ASP A 31 -18.80 -0.56 -6.13
N CYS A 32 -18.50 -1.73 -6.64
CA CYS A 32 -18.26 -1.97 -8.07
C CYS A 32 -18.91 -3.25 -8.57
N GLY A 33 -19.96 -3.73 -7.89
CA GLY A 33 -20.52 -5.04 -8.18
C GLY A 33 -19.60 -6.21 -7.82
N ARG A 34 -18.38 -5.91 -7.40
CA ARG A 34 -17.41 -6.80 -6.74
C ARG A 34 -16.74 -5.96 -5.67
N SER A 35 -17.20 -6.05 -4.44
CA SER A 35 -16.71 -5.22 -3.34
C SER A 35 -15.25 -5.56 -3.03
N TRP A 36 -14.36 -4.63 -3.33
CA TRP A 36 -13.01 -4.63 -2.78
C TRP A 36 -12.99 -3.77 -1.52
N ARG A 37 -12.45 -4.32 -0.45
CA ARG A 37 -12.25 -3.61 0.81
C ARG A 37 -10.77 -3.52 1.09
N HIS A 38 -10.31 -2.31 1.35
CA HIS A 38 -9.01 -2.11 1.98
C HIS A 38 -9.26 -1.90 3.47
N VAL A 39 -8.74 -2.79 4.29
CA VAL A 39 -8.92 -2.74 5.73
C VAL A 39 -7.58 -2.48 6.39
N TRP A 40 -7.55 -1.43 7.18
CA TRP A 40 -6.42 -1.10 8.05
C TRP A 40 -6.81 -1.42 9.48
N LYS A 41 -6.04 -2.23 10.16
CA LYS A 41 -6.25 -2.58 11.57
C LYS A 41 -5.04 -2.21 12.40
N ALA A 42 -5.31 -1.67 13.60
CA ALA A 42 -4.32 -1.64 14.67
C ALA A 42 -4.48 -2.88 15.55
N HIS A 43 -3.37 -3.49 15.88
CA HIS A 43 -3.31 -4.58 16.85
C HIS A 43 -2.51 -4.13 18.06
N GLY A 44 -3.20 -3.76 19.15
CA GLY A 44 -2.54 -3.21 20.34
C GLY A 44 -1.86 -1.86 20.06
N SER A 45 -0.87 -1.52 20.89
CA SER A 45 -0.15 -0.24 20.77
C SER A 45 0.90 -0.23 19.64
N ASP A 46 1.38 -1.37 19.19
CA ASP A 46 2.68 -1.45 18.53
C ASP A 46 2.67 -2.13 17.14
N ALA A 47 1.56 -2.74 16.71
CA ALA A 47 1.49 -3.36 15.39
C ALA A 47 0.25 -2.93 14.61
N GLN A 48 0.44 -2.58 13.36
CA GLN A 48 -0.62 -2.26 12.41
C GLN A 48 -0.60 -3.26 11.27
N SER A 49 -1.74 -3.61 10.76
CA SER A 49 -1.84 -4.48 9.59
C SER A 49 -2.75 -3.90 8.54
N PHE A 50 -2.39 -4.11 7.29
CA PHE A 50 -3.17 -3.74 6.13
C PHE A 50 -3.45 -4.97 5.29
N TYR A 51 -4.70 -5.19 4.91
CA TYR A 51 -5.08 -6.24 3.99
C TYR A 51 -6.22 -5.80 3.07
N GLY A 52 -6.22 -6.37 1.86
CA GLY A 52 -7.35 -6.26 0.95
C GLY A 52 -8.28 -7.44 1.16
N GLU A 53 -9.58 -7.18 1.19
CA GLU A 53 -10.63 -8.21 1.21
C GLU A 53 -11.44 -8.10 -0.08
N SER A 54 -11.77 -9.23 -0.70
CA SER A 54 -12.85 -9.31 -1.69
C SER A 54 -14.10 -9.92 -1.06
N GLU A 55 -15.25 -9.68 -1.66
CA GLU A 55 -16.53 -10.21 -1.20
C GLU A 55 -16.58 -11.76 -1.14
N TYR A 56 -15.72 -12.40 -1.92
CA TYR A 56 -15.67 -13.86 -2.10
C TYR A 56 -14.53 -14.57 -1.35
N ALA A 57 -13.64 -13.81 -0.71
CA ALA A 57 -12.53 -14.37 0.05
C ALA A 57 -12.31 -13.55 1.31
N GLU A 58 -12.65 -14.10 2.46
CA GLU A 58 -12.10 -13.61 3.71
C GLU A 58 -10.60 -13.93 3.69
N GLU A 59 -9.78 -12.99 3.23
CA GLU A 59 -8.35 -13.10 3.42
C GLU A 59 -8.04 -12.94 4.91
N ARG A 60 -7.75 -14.06 5.56
CA ARG A 60 -7.45 -14.10 7.00
C ARG A 60 -6.05 -13.56 7.33
N TRP A 61 -5.22 -13.31 6.33
CA TRP A 61 -3.83 -12.91 6.52
C TRP A 61 -3.56 -11.54 5.93
N PRO A 62 -3.00 -10.61 6.71
CA PRO A 62 -2.69 -9.29 6.21
C PRO A 62 -1.66 -9.35 5.08
N HIS A 63 -1.84 -8.49 4.06
CA HIS A 63 -0.85 -8.32 3.00
C HIS A 63 0.41 -7.61 3.48
N PHE A 64 0.27 -6.77 4.49
CA PHE A 64 1.34 -5.96 5.05
C PHE A 64 1.11 -5.79 6.55
N VAL A 65 2.16 -6.00 7.33
CA VAL A 65 2.20 -5.75 8.78
C VAL A 65 3.41 -4.91 9.09
N SER A 66 3.25 -3.87 9.90
CA SER A 66 4.36 -3.06 10.38
C SER A 66 4.01 -2.43 11.73
N ASN A 67 5.02 -2.24 12.56
CA ASN A 67 4.94 -1.36 13.73
C ASN A 67 5.46 0.07 13.42
N ASP A 68 5.93 0.30 12.20
CA ASP A 68 6.28 1.63 11.69
C ASP A 68 5.07 2.22 10.96
N HIS A 69 4.55 3.33 11.51
CA HIS A 69 3.36 4.00 10.97
C HIS A 69 3.58 4.54 9.57
N ASP A 70 4.75 5.10 9.29
CA ASP A 70 5.06 5.69 7.98
C ASP A 70 5.22 4.63 6.89
N LEU A 71 5.80 3.47 7.21
CA LEU A 71 5.81 2.34 6.28
C LEU A 71 4.40 1.86 5.98
N MET A 72 3.53 1.79 7.01
CA MET A 72 2.13 1.43 6.83
C MET A 72 1.38 2.44 5.95
N LEU A 73 1.58 3.73 6.18
CA LEU A 73 1.00 4.79 5.36
C LEU A 73 1.41 4.67 3.89
N ARG A 74 2.70 4.50 3.60
CA ARG A 74 3.20 4.36 2.23
C ARG A 74 2.57 3.16 1.52
N TRP A 75 2.44 2.04 2.22
CA TRP A 75 1.74 0.88 1.65
C TRP A 75 0.26 1.17 1.38
N ALA A 76 -0.44 1.78 2.34
CA ALA A 76 -1.84 2.15 2.18
C ALA A 76 -2.03 3.12 0.99
N ILE A 77 -1.17 4.14 0.86
CA ILE A 77 -1.21 5.11 -0.25
C ILE A 77 -1.02 4.40 -1.59
N LEU A 78 -0.06 3.49 -1.68
CA LEU A 78 0.19 2.72 -2.90
C LEU A 78 -1.06 1.95 -3.36
N ARG A 79 -1.81 1.37 -2.42
CA ARG A 79 -3.02 0.57 -2.72
C ARG A 79 -4.26 1.44 -2.91
N ILE A 80 -4.54 2.31 -1.97
CA ILE A 80 -5.73 3.19 -1.99
C ILE A 80 -5.64 4.19 -3.15
N GLY A 81 -4.47 4.80 -3.34
CA GLY A 81 -4.22 5.76 -4.41
C GLY A 81 -4.40 5.15 -5.80
N SER A 82 -3.88 3.94 -6.01
CA SER A 82 -4.05 3.22 -7.27
C SER A 82 -5.53 2.91 -7.56
N GLU A 83 -6.29 2.46 -6.55
CA GLU A 83 -7.73 2.20 -6.71
C GLU A 83 -8.52 3.48 -6.93
N ALA A 84 -8.21 4.56 -6.22
CA ALA A 84 -8.86 5.84 -6.39
C ALA A 84 -8.65 6.40 -7.81
N ARG A 85 -7.42 6.34 -8.34
CA ARG A 85 -7.12 6.77 -9.73
C ARG A 85 -7.92 5.96 -10.75
N ARG A 86 -7.97 4.64 -10.57
CA ARG A 86 -8.76 3.76 -11.43
C ARG A 86 -10.24 4.15 -11.45
N ARG A 87 -10.79 4.55 -10.29
CA ARG A 87 -12.20 4.99 -10.16
C ARG A 87 -12.46 6.36 -10.77
N MET A 88 -11.47 7.24 -10.74
CA MET A 88 -11.55 8.55 -11.38
C MET A 88 -11.23 8.50 -12.88
N GLU A 89 -11.03 7.29 -13.43
CA GLU A 89 -10.63 7.09 -14.83
C GLU A 89 -9.34 7.84 -15.21
N TRP A 90 -8.47 8.04 -14.22
CA TRP A 90 -7.16 8.62 -14.47
C TRP A 90 -6.18 7.54 -14.94
N ALA A 91 -5.20 7.97 -15.73
CA ALA A 91 -4.11 7.10 -16.15
C ALA A 91 -3.45 6.44 -14.95
N PRO A 92 -3.25 5.11 -14.95
CA PRO A 92 -2.69 4.41 -13.80
C PRO A 92 -1.23 4.77 -13.57
N ILE A 93 -0.83 4.82 -12.30
CA ILE A 93 0.58 4.84 -11.91
C ILE A 93 1.01 3.38 -11.77
N VAL A 94 1.89 2.94 -12.66
CA VAL A 94 2.40 1.56 -12.68
C VAL A 94 3.79 1.53 -12.07
N VAL A 95 3.86 1.39 -10.74
CA VAL A 95 5.13 1.22 -10.03
C VAL A 95 5.75 -0.11 -10.45
N PRO A 96 6.98 -0.14 -10.98
CA PRO A 96 7.60 -1.37 -11.46
C PRO A 96 7.76 -2.43 -10.36
N SER A 97 7.43 -3.68 -10.70
CA SER A 97 7.53 -4.83 -9.79
C SER A 97 8.82 -5.64 -9.92
N GLY A 98 9.58 -5.41 -10.98
CA GLY A 98 10.89 -6.05 -11.16
C GLY A 98 11.98 -5.43 -10.29
N ALA A 99 13.06 -6.18 -10.07
CA ALA A 99 14.23 -5.69 -9.32
C ALA A 99 15.07 -4.69 -10.14
N GLU A 100 14.86 -4.60 -11.45
CA GLU A 100 15.59 -3.70 -12.32
C GLU A 100 15.44 -2.24 -11.90
N GLY A 101 16.56 -1.53 -11.79
CA GLY A 101 16.59 -0.11 -11.40
C GLY A 101 16.28 0.14 -9.92
N LEU A 102 16.20 -0.88 -9.06
CA LEU A 102 16.27 -0.68 -7.63
C LEU A 102 17.69 -0.28 -7.21
N ASP A 103 17.78 0.59 -6.21
CA ASP A 103 19.04 0.88 -5.54
C ASP A 103 19.60 -0.42 -4.95
N GLY A 104 20.87 -0.74 -5.25
CA GLY A 104 21.54 -1.97 -4.80
C GLY A 104 21.66 -2.14 -3.28
N ARG A 105 21.29 -1.12 -2.49
CA ARG A 105 21.16 -1.20 -1.04
C ARG A 105 19.91 -1.95 -0.58
N TRP A 106 18.90 -2.07 -1.44
CA TRP A 106 17.71 -2.84 -1.15
C TRP A 106 17.97 -4.34 -1.27
N GLY A 107 17.48 -5.09 -0.31
CA GLY A 107 17.46 -6.54 -0.33
C GLY A 107 16.12 -7.08 0.18
N VAL A 108 15.98 -8.39 0.07
CA VAL A 108 14.79 -9.11 0.55
C VAL A 108 15.22 -10.24 1.47
N GLU A 109 14.63 -10.30 2.65
CA GLU A 109 14.72 -11.41 3.58
C GLU A 109 13.46 -12.27 3.47
N GLN A 110 13.62 -13.54 3.12
CA GLN A 110 12.51 -14.50 3.10
C GLN A 110 12.24 -15.01 4.52
N LEU A 111 11.02 -14.83 5.00
CA LEU A 111 10.57 -15.27 6.33
C LEU A 111 9.76 -16.55 6.29
N GLY A 112 9.18 -16.88 5.14
CA GLY A 112 8.32 -18.04 4.94
C GLY A 112 8.07 -18.30 3.46
N LEU A 113 7.15 -19.22 3.15
CA LEU A 113 6.84 -19.58 1.76
C LEU A 113 6.27 -18.40 0.95
N ILE A 114 5.48 -17.56 1.60
CA ILE A 114 4.77 -16.43 0.97
C ILE A 114 4.94 -15.13 1.79
N THR A 115 5.98 -15.04 2.61
CA THR A 115 6.20 -13.89 3.48
C THR A 115 7.66 -13.48 3.43
N GLY A 116 7.91 -12.21 3.27
CA GLY A 116 9.23 -11.62 3.28
C GLY A 116 9.21 -10.20 3.82
N ARG A 117 10.39 -9.63 3.99
CA ARG A 117 10.57 -8.23 4.37
C ARG A 117 11.68 -7.58 3.55
N LEU A 118 11.62 -6.27 3.46
CA LEU A 118 12.70 -5.49 2.87
C LEU A 118 13.86 -5.35 3.86
N THR A 119 15.06 -5.32 3.31
CA THR A 119 16.26 -4.87 4.02
C THR A 119 16.85 -3.65 3.30
N MET A 120 17.48 -2.76 4.05
CA MET A 120 18.25 -1.64 3.53
C MET A 120 19.66 -1.72 4.10
N ASP A 121 20.66 -1.78 3.24
CA ASP A 121 22.05 -1.99 3.63
C ASP A 121 22.24 -3.24 4.54
N GLY A 122 21.45 -4.29 4.29
CA GLY A 122 21.43 -5.52 5.07
C GLY A 122 20.64 -5.44 6.38
N VAL A 123 20.07 -4.28 6.74
CA VAL A 123 19.28 -4.11 7.96
C VAL A 123 17.81 -4.32 7.64
N PRO A 124 17.11 -5.25 8.31
CA PRO A 124 15.70 -5.47 8.11
C PRO A 124 14.86 -4.24 8.47
N LEU A 125 13.88 -3.90 7.62
CA LEU A 125 12.84 -2.94 7.97
C LEU A 125 11.81 -3.58 8.93
N PRO A 126 11.17 -2.79 9.80
CA PRO A 126 10.19 -3.27 10.77
C PRO A 126 8.83 -3.57 10.09
N MET A 127 8.84 -4.49 9.13
CA MET A 127 7.66 -4.85 8.36
C MET A 127 7.72 -6.30 7.88
N ASP A 128 6.57 -6.90 7.70
CA ASP A 128 6.40 -8.18 6.99
C ASP A 128 5.36 -7.99 5.88
N MET A 129 5.62 -8.58 4.71
CA MET A 129 4.74 -8.47 3.56
C MET A 129 4.51 -9.84 2.93
N ARG A 130 3.27 -10.08 2.51
CA ARG A 130 2.94 -11.22 1.67
C ARG A 130 3.49 -10.98 0.26
N THR A 131 4.25 -11.93 -0.25
CA THR A 131 4.86 -11.87 -1.58
C THR A 131 5.08 -13.28 -2.12
N ILE A 132 5.23 -13.40 -3.44
CA ILE A 132 5.53 -14.66 -4.10
C ILE A 132 7.03 -14.71 -4.38
N PHE A 133 7.68 -15.77 -3.94
CA PHE A 133 9.08 -16.03 -4.22
C PHE A 133 9.22 -16.89 -5.51
N PRO A 134 10.30 -16.68 -6.31
CA PRO A 134 11.43 -15.77 -6.07
C PRO A 134 11.23 -14.33 -6.60
N GLU A 135 10.12 -14.00 -7.23
CA GLU A 135 9.96 -12.73 -7.97
C GLU A 135 9.83 -11.50 -7.06
N HIS A 136 9.28 -11.65 -5.85
CA HIS A 136 9.08 -10.61 -4.83
C HIS A 136 8.40 -9.33 -5.35
N HIS A 137 7.46 -9.44 -6.25
CA HIS A 137 6.88 -8.30 -6.98
C HIS A 137 6.39 -7.18 -6.05
N GLU A 138 5.67 -7.52 -4.99
CA GLU A 138 5.11 -6.55 -4.04
C GLU A 138 6.21 -5.85 -3.23
N LEU A 139 7.26 -6.59 -2.82
CA LEU A 139 8.41 -6.03 -2.11
C LEU A 139 9.19 -5.08 -3.00
N ASN A 140 9.43 -5.45 -4.26
CA ASN A 140 10.13 -4.59 -5.23
C ASN A 140 9.34 -3.30 -5.52
N GLN A 141 8.01 -3.39 -5.66
CA GLN A 141 7.17 -2.20 -5.79
C GLN A 141 7.27 -1.31 -4.56
N PHE A 142 7.17 -1.91 -3.37
CA PHE A 142 7.21 -1.16 -2.13
C PHE A 142 8.58 -0.51 -1.88
N ALA A 143 9.68 -1.18 -2.19
CA ALA A 143 11.03 -0.64 -2.07
C ALA A 143 11.20 0.72 -2.77
N ARG A 144 10.50 0.93 -3.91
CA ARG A 144 10.57 2.18 -4.68
C ARG A 144 9.92 3.37 -3.98
N VAL A 145 9.03 3.11 -3.04
CA VAL A 145 8.29 4.16 -2.31
C VAL A 145 8.52 4.11 -0.80
N ALA A 146 9.17 3.09 -0.29
CA ALA A 146 9.33 2.86 1.16
C ALA A 146 10.09 4.00 1.89
N ARG A 147 10.81 4.83 1.18
CA ARG A 147 11.54 6.00 1.74
C ARG A 147 11.09 7.34 1.17
N VAL A 148 10.08 7.34 0.34
CA VAL A 148 9.47 8.57 -0.17
C VAL A 148 8.76 9.27 0.99
N ASP A 149 8.81 10.59 1.02
CA ASP A 149 7.99 11.35 1.96
C ASP A 149 6.51 11.05 1.78
N VAL A 150 5.78 10.93 2.89
CA VAL A 150 4.37 10.50 2.86
C VAL A 150 3.49 11.53 2.17
N ASP A 151 3.72 12.82 2.44
CA ASP A 151 2.92 13.90 1.86
C ASP A 151 3.21 14.04 0.36
N ASP A 152 4.47 13.90 -0.04
CA ASP A 152 4.86 13.90 -1.46
C ASP A 152 4.21 12.73 -2.21
N LEU A 153 4.15 11.55 -1.58
CA LEU A 153 3.52 10.37 -2.18
C LEU A 153 2.01 10.56 -2.33
N VAL A 154 1.33 11.12 -1.32
CA VAL A 154 -0.10 11.47 -1.40
C VAL A 154 -0.34 12.49 -2.50
N ALA A 155 0.47 13.56 -2.55
CA ALA A 155 0.35 14.59 -3.57
C ALA A 155 0.49 14.02 -4.98
N ALA A 156 1.46 13.12 -5.19
CA ALA A 156 1.68 12.48 -6.48
C ALA A 156 0.50 11.61 -6.94
N TYR A 157 -0.13 10.86 -6.02
CA TYR A 157 -1.32 10.07 -6.37
C TYR A 157 -2.55 10.93 -6.66
N ARG A 158 -2.66 12.11 -6.06
CA ARG A 158 -3.74 13.09 -6.27
C ARG A 158 -3.55 13.96 -7.52
N ASP A 159 -2.39 13.93 -8.12
CA ASP A 159 -2.10 14.62 -9.38
C ASP A 159 -2.41 13.70 -10.57
N PRO A 160 -3.30 14.08 -11.51
CA PRO A 160 -3.58 13.27 -12.70
C PRO A 160 -2.33 12.89 -13.50
N SER A 161 -1.32 13.76 -13.52
CA SER A 161 -0.04 13.49 -14.18
C SER A 161 0.94 12.65 -13.36
N GLY A 162 0.64 12.34 -12.08
CA GLY A 162 1.55 11.68 -11.14
C GLY A 162 2.61 12.61 -10.55
N GLY A 163 2.56 13.91 -10.90
CA GLY A 163 3.51 14.91 -10.44
C GLY A 163 4.96 14.59 -10.81
N ALA A 164 5.89 15.32 -10.23
CA ALA A 164 7.32 15.11 -10.45
C ALA A 164 7.82 13.75 -9.93
N LEU A 165 7.18 13.23 -8.89
CA LEU A 165 7.62 12.01 -8.22
C LEU A 165 7.27 10.74 -9.01
N LEU A 166 6.02 10.61 -9.45
CA LEU A 166 5.48 9.38 -10.03
C LEU A 166 5.09 9.52 -11.52
N GLY A 167 5.22 10.72 -12.09
CA GLY A 167 4.77 11.03 -13.45
C GLY A 167 5.40 10.12 -14.52
N HIS A 168 6.65 9.69 -14.31
CA HIS A 168 7.34 8.77 -15.21
C HIS A 168 6.79 7.34 -15.17
N TRP A 169 5.93 6.99 -14.21
CA TRP A 169 5.22 5.72 -14.10
C TRP A 169 3.73 5.82 -14.50
N VAL A 170 3.25 6.99 -14.92
CA VAL A 170 1.90 7.16 -15.47
C VAL A 170 1.84 6.58 -16.88
N ARG A 171 0.86 5.72 -17.17
CA ARG A 171 0.72 4.99 -18.45
C ARG A 171 -0.68 5.12 -19.03
#